data_6e0192de35ceea7055478b8dba525f0a
#
_entry.id   6e0192de35ceea7055478b8dba525f0a
#
_cell.length_a   1.000
_cell.length_b   1.000
_cell.length_c   1.000
_cell.angle_alpha   90.00
_cell.angle_beta   90.00
_cell.angle_gamma   90.00
#
_symmetry.space_group_name_H-M   'P 1'
#
loop_
_entity.id
_entity.type
_entity.pdbx_description
1 polymer ?
#
loop_
_entity_poly.entity_id
_entity_poly.type
_entity_poly.pdbx_seq_one_letter_code
_entity_poly.pdbx_strand_id
1 'polypeptide(L)'
;MGKVRRWMLILCAIFMVFGAQSVYADDTQDSLDGYWSKDENQETEDGETVYRYFLWDGTMITDQWAKIEEEWYFFDANGVMQRGWLWKSGGWYYLDEETGAMQKGWIKIEKDEYFLSESSGRMKTGWTHWKKKWYYLESNGKLAKNTERYLMGHTFHFNKTGEWVKD
;
A
#
# COMPACT_ATOMS: atom_id res chain seq x y z
N MET A 1 41.43 32.33 -19.42
CA MET A 1 40.06 32.43 -18.85
C MET A 1 39.60 31.02 -18.54
N GLY A 2 39.89 30.54 -17.34
CA GLY A 2 39.57 29.16 -16.89
C GLY A 2 38.24 29.14 -16.13
N LYS A 3 37.30 28.30 -16.58
CA LYS A 3 36.07 28.02 -15.86
C LYS A 3 36.36 27.07 -14.72
N VAL A 4 36.24 27.55 -13.48
CA VAL A 4 36.29 26.75 -12.25
C VAL A 4 35.02 25.91 -12.16
N ARG A 5 35.14 24.59 -12.36
CA ARG A 5 34.07 23.63 -12.06
C ARG A 5 33.98 23.46 -10.53
N ARG A 6 32.91 23.99 -9.93
CA ARG A 6 32.57 23.71 -8.54
C ARG A 6 32.14 22.23 -8.43
N TRP A 7 32.98 21.44 -7.80
CA TRP A 7 32.61 20.10 -7.31
C TRP A 7 31.78 20.29 -6.06
N MET A 8 30.51 19.99 -6.14
CA MET A 8 29.61 19.92 -5.01
C MET A 8 29.76 18.52 -4.40
N LEU A 9 30.55 18.44 -3.32
CA LEU A 9 30.68 17.25 -2.49
C LEU A 9 29.31 17.07 -1.76
N ILE A 10 28.50 16.16 -2.25
CA ILE A 10 27.33 15.66 -1.49
C ILE A 10 27.88 14.67 -0.48
N LEU A 11 27.97 15.10 0.77
CA LEU A 11 28.19 14.23 1.93
C LEU A 11 26.91 13.42 2.13
N CYS A 12 26.86 12.17 1.64
CA CYS A 12 25.89 11.19 2.06
C CYS A 12 26.18 10.81 3.51
N ALA A 13 25.48 11.42 4.45
CA ALA A 13 25.44 10.95 5.81
C ALA A 13 24.63 9.63 5.85
N ILE A 14 25.34 8.50 5.89
CA ILE A 14 24.75 7.20 6.17
C ILE A 14 24.34 7.21 7.65
N PHE A 15 23.07 7.50 7.92
CA PHE A 15 22.46 7.20 9.21
C PHE A 15 22.01 5.74 9.21
N MET A 16 22.88 4.84 9.69
CA MET A 16 22.42 3.54 10.17
C MET A 16 21.69 3.77 11.50
N VAL A 17 20.38 3.90 11.45
CA VAL A 17 19.55 3.78 12.63
C VAL A 17 18.94 2.39 12.62
N PHE A 18 19.56 1.47 13.36
CA PHE A 18 18.89 0.24 13.82
C PHE A 18 17.84 0.63 14.86
N GLY A 19 16.62 0.82 14.43
CA GLY A 19 15.45 0.98 15.25
C GLY A 19 14.26 0.45 14.46
N ALA A 20 13.51 -0.48 15.07
CA ALA A 20 12.25 -0.97 14.51
C ALA A 20 11.28 0.22 14.37
N GLN A 21 11.37 0.94 13.26
CA GLN A 21 10.36 1.92 12.90
C GLN A 21 9.23 1.18 12.19
N SER A 22 8.04 1.32 12.75
CA SER A 22 6.80 1.02 12.05
C SER A 22 6.68 1.99 10.88
N VAL A 23 7.28 1.64 9.74
CA VAL A 23 7.18 2.44 8.52
C VAL A 23 5.78 2.26 7.99
N TYR A 24 4.90 3.20 8.33
CA TYR A 24 3.70 3.44 7.54
C TYR A 24 4.15 4.08 6.22
N ALA A 25 3.47 3.74 5.13
CA ALA A 25 3.63 4.48 3.89
C ALA A 25 3.27 5.96 4.18
N ASP A 26 4.28 6.79 4.26
CA ASP A 26 4.14 8.23 4.54
C ASP A 26 4.45 8.99 3.25
N ASP A 27 3.48 9.74 2.76
CA ASP A 27 3.62 10.53 1.53
C ASP A 27 4.75 11.58 1.57
N THR A 28 5.43 11.74 2.72
CA THR A 28 6.62 12.62 2.85
C THR A 28 7.92 11.97 2.41
N GLN A 29 7.94 10.64 2.13
CA GLN A 29 9.15 9.97 1.67
C GLN A 29 9.43 10.30 0.20
N ASP A 30 10.66 10.71 -0.09
CA ASP A 30 11.13 10.88 -1.47
C ASP A 30 11.11 9.55 -2.24
N SER A 31 10.83 9.64 -3.55
CA SER A 31 10.88 8.47 -4.43
C SER A 31 12.31 7.93 -4.52
N LEU A 32 12.43 6.61 -4.45
CA LEU A 32 13.72 5.94 -4.63
C LEU A 32 14.12 5.96 -6.10
N ASP A 33 15.39 6.19 -6.36
CA ASP A 33 15.98 6.16 -7.69
C ASP A 33 16.82 4.90 -7.91
N GLY A 34 16.44 4.13 -8.95
CA GLY A 34 17.01 2.81 -9.20
C GLY A 34 16.42 2.15 -10.43
N TYR A 35 16.45 0.83 -10.49
CA TYR A 35 15.92 0.06 -11.61
C TYR A 35 15.21 -1.21 -11.18
N TRP A 36 14.18 -1.58 -11.93
CA TRP A 36 13.47 -2.85 -11.80
C TRP A 36 14.27 -3.99 -12.43
N SER A 37 14.31 -5.13 -11.76
CA SER A 37 14.85 -6.39 -12.29
C SER A 37 13.75 -7.42 -12.32
N LYS A 38 13.53 -8.00 -13.50
CA LYS A 38 12.64 -9.14 -13.72
C LYS A 38 13.48 -10.42 -13.76
N ASP A 39 13.15 -11.39 -12.92
CA ASP A 39 13.79 -12.69 -12.95
C ASP A 39 12.93 -13.66 -13.77
N GLU A 40 13.34 -13.93 -15.00
CA GLU A 40 12.60 -14.80 -15.93
C GLU A 40 12.73 -16.30 -15.60
N ASN A 41 13.66 -16.65 -14.69
CA ASN A 41 13.93 -18.04 -14.30
C ASN A 41 13.36 -18.38 -12.93
N GLN A 42 12.73 -17.43 -12.26
CA GLN A 42 12.16 -17.61 -10.94
C GLN A 42 10.69 -17.15 -10.93
N GLU A 43 9.84 -17.97 -10.34
CA GLU A 43 8.43 -17.68 -10.11
C GLU A 43 8.17 -17.64 -8.60
N THR A 44 7.14 -16.92 -8.19
CA THR A 44 6.59 -16.98 -6.83
C THR A 44 5.91 -18.34 -6.61
N GLU A 45 5.48 -18.62 -5.37
CA GLU A 45 4.74 -19.85 -5.04
C GLU A 45 3.44 -19.96 -5.86
N ASP A 46 2.84 -18.85 -6.28
CA ASP A 46 1.63 -18.77 -7.10
C ASP A 46 1.92 -18.79 -8.61
N GLY A 47 3.19 -18.99 -9.02
CA GLY A 47 3.61 -19.06 -10.44
C GLY A 47 3.78 -17.70 -11.11
N GLU A 48 3.83 -16.62 -10.32
CA GLU A 48 3.99 -15.26 -10.83
C GLU A 48 5.46 -14.90 -11.03
N THR A 49 5.73 -14.08 -12.03
CA THR A 49 7.08 -13.56 -12.29
C THR A 49 7.60 -12.76 -11.11
N VAL A 50 8.84 -13.05 -10.70
CA VAL A 50 9.53 -12.33 -9.63
C VAL A 50 10.07 -10.99 -10.12
N TYR A 51 9.72 -9.93 -9.41
CA TYR A 51 10.28 -8.58 -9.61
C TYR A 51 11.02 -8.14 -8.36
N ARG A 52 12.19 -7.49 -8.57
CA ARG A 52 13.03 -6.88 -7.54
C ARG A 52 13.38 -5.45 -7.93
N TYR A 53 13.73 -4.64 -6.94
CA TYR A 53 14.20 -3.26 -7.19
C TYR A 53 15.58 -3.06 -6.60
N PHE A 54 16.46 -2.47 -7.39
CA PHE A 54 17.83 -2.16 -7.02
C PHE A 54 18.08 -0.66 -7.14
N LEU A 55 18.76 -0.09 -6.15
CA LEU A 55 19.31 1.25 -6.28
C LEU A 55 20.48 1.24 -7.26
N TRP A 56 20.86 2.41 -7.78
CA TRP A 56 21.95 2.52 -8.74
C TRP A 56 23.33 2.09 -8.20
N ASP A 57 23.50 2.02 -6.88
CA ASP A 57 24.72 1.47 -6.23
C ASP A 57 24.73 -0.08 -6.13
N GLY A 58 23.67 -0.74 -6.62
CA GLY A 58 23.48 -2.18 -6.58
C GLY A 58 22.81 -2.70 -5.31
N THR A 59 22.40 -1.84 -4.39
CA THR A 59 21.68 -2.25 -3.18
C THR A 59 20.27 -2.74 -3.54
N MET A 60 19.91 -3.96 -3.18
CA MET A 60 18.58 -4.52 -3.36
C MET A 60 17.64 -4.07 -2.22
N ILE A 61 16.42 -3.68 -2.56
CA ILE A 61 15.38 -3.35 -1.58
C ILE A 61 14.80 -4.65 -1.01
N THR A 62 14.80 -4.79 0.33
CA THR A 62 14.31 -5.99 1.04
C THR A 62 13.57 -5.63 2.32
N ASP A 63 12.54 -6.42 2.67
CA ASP A 63 11.70 -6.35 3.89
C ASP A 63 11.23 -4.92 4.25
N GLN A 64 10.86 -4.13 3.25
CA GLN A 64 10.43 -2.75 3.47
C GLN A 64 9.45 -2.25 2.42
N TRP A 65 8.77 -1.18 2.78
CA TRP A 65 8.08 -0.32 1.84
C TRP A 65 9.08 0.54 1.06
N ALA A 66 8.79 0.74 -0.22
CA ALA A 66 9.57 1.61 -1.09
C ALA A 66 8.63 2.47 -1.94
N LYS A 67 8.89 3.77 -1.98
CA LYS A 67 8.21 4.68 -2.91
C LYS A 67 9.04 4.76 -4.18
N ILE A 68 8.47 4.33 -5.30
CA ILE A 68 9.13 4.27 -6.61
C ILE A 68 8.18 4.92 -7.62
N GLU A 69 8.62 5.96 -8.33
CA GLU A 69 7.81 6.70 -9.32
C GLU A 69 6.44 7.15 -8.76
N GLU A 70 6.45 7.70 -7.53
CA GLU A 70 5.26 8.17 -6.78
C GLU A 70 4.31 7.06 -6.27
N GLU A 71 4.54 5.77 -6.57
CA GLU A 71 3.76 4.64 -6.09
C GLU A 71 4.49 3.88 -4.97
N TRP A 72 3.74 3.27 -4.05
CA TRP A 72 4.27 2.49 -2.96
C TRP A 72 4.26 1.00 -3.29
N TYR A 73 5.38 0.33 -3.03
CA TYR A 73 5.59 -1.10 -3.18
C TYR A 73 6.09 -1.71 -1.89
N PHE A 74 5.83 -2.98 -1.68
CA PHE A 74 6.44 -3.73 -0.59
C PHE A 74 7.28 -4.88 -1.13
N PHE A 75 8.49 -5.01 -0.59
CA PHE A 75 9.41 -6.11 -0.91
C PHE A 75 9.61 -6.98 0.32
N ASP A 76 9.59 -8.31 0.15
CA ASP A 76 9.85 -9.25 1.23
C ASP A 76 11.35 -9.34 1.60
N ALA A 77 11.70 -10.24 2.52
CA ALA A 77 13.07 -10.43 2.97
C ALA A 77 14.04 -10.94 1.86
N ASN A 78 13.49 -11.53 0.80
CA ASN A 78 14.23 -11.99 -0.38
C ASN A 78 14.27 -10.93 -1.49
N GLY A 79 13.72 -9.75 -1.23
CA GLY A 79 13.60 -8.67 -2.21
C GLY A 79 12.52 -8.89 -3.27
N VAL A 80 11.61 -9.84 -3.07
CA VAL A 80 10.52 -10.10 -4.01
C VAL A 80 9.40 -9.09 -3.79
N MET A 81 9.03 -8.38 -4.87
CA MET A 81 7.88 -7.46 -4.87
C MET A 81 6.59 -8.23 -4.55
N GLN A 82 5.87 -7.78 -3.54
CA GLN A 82 4.63 -8.40 -3.10
C GLN A 82 3.42 -7.87 -3.87
N ARG A 83 2.35 -8.69 -3.93
CA ARG A 83 1.08 -8.42 -4.60
C ARG A 83 -0.08 -8.93 -3.76
N GLY A 84 -1.31 -8.49 -4.08
CA GLY A 84 -2.51 -8.91 -3.37
C GLY A 84 -2.57 -8.39 -1.94
N TRP A 85 -3.25 -9.13 -1.07
CA TRP A 85 -3.41 -8.76 0.33
C TRP A 85 -2.13 -8.93 1.14
N LEU A 86 -1.67 -7.86 1.79
CA LEU A 86 -0.50 -7.82 2.66
C LEU A 86 -0.88 -7.43 4.08
N TRP A 87 -0.55 -8.28 5.07
CA TRP A 87 -0.59 -7.92 6.48
C TRP A 87 0.78 -7.39 6.93
N LYS A 88 0.85 -6.10 7.25
CA LYS A 88 2.09 -5.48 7.75
C LYS A 88 1.79 -4.42 8.80
N SER A 89 2.63 -4.34 9.84
CA SER A 89 2.54 -3.30 10.89
C SER A 89 1.15 -3.17 11.53
N GLY A 90 0.46 -4.31 11.75
CA GLY A 90 -0.86 -4.35 12.39
C GLY A 90 -2.02 -3.85 11.51
N GLY A 91 -1.90 -3.92 10.19
CA GLY A 91 -2.95 -3.57 9.24
C GLY A 91 -2.86 -4.32 7.92
N TRP A 92 -4.01 -4.44 7.27
CA TRP A 92 -4.10 -4.97 5.92
C TRP A 92 -3.90 -3.86 4.90
N TYR A 93 -3.19 -4.18 3.82
CA TYR A 93 -2.99 -3.38 2.62
C TYR A 93 -3.33 -4.24 1.41
N TYR A 94 -3.65 -3.62 0.30
CA TYR A 94 -3.80 -4.33 -0.97
C TYR A 94 -2.83 -3.77 -2.00
N LEU A 95 -2.03 -4.65 -2.55
CA LEU A 95 -1.08 -4.37 -3.60
C LEU A 95 -1.68 -4.89 -4.91
N ASP A 96 -1.67 -4.09 -5.94
CA ASP A 96 -2.25 -4.45 -7.24
C ASP A 96 -1.63 -5.77 -7.77
N GLU A 97 -2.45 -6.68 -8.26
CA GLU A 97 -2.00 -8.00 -8.67
C GLU A 97 -1.14 -7.99 -9.95
N GLU A 98 -1.28 -6.97 -10.78
CA GLU A 98 -0.48 -6.82 -12.00
C GLU A 98 0.78 -6.01 -11.76
N THR A 99 0.64 -4.86 -11.11
CA THR A 99 1.71 -3.86 -10.97
C THR A 99 2.47 -3.94 -9.65
N GLY A 100 1.88 -4.53 -8.60
CA GLY A 100 2.41 -4.51 -7.23
C GLY A 100 2.22 -3.18 -6.49
N ALA A 101 1.65 -2.16 -7.13
CA ALA A 101 1.45 -0.85 -6.52
C ALA A 101 0.38 -0.88 -5.42
N MET A 102 0.66 -0.24 -4.27
CA MET A 102 -0.27 -0.16 -3.14
C MET A 102 -1.51 0.63 -3.51
N GLN A 103 -2.68 0.02 -3.35
CA GLN A 103 -3.96 0.63 -3.65
C GLN A 103 -4.46 1.51 -2.51
N LYS A 104 -5.23 2.56 -2.85
CA LYS A 104 -5.88 3.50 -1.94
C LYS A 104 -7.33 3.75 -2.35
N GLY A 105 -8.16 4.21 -1.43
CA GLY A 105 -9.57 4.48 -1.69
C GLY A 105 -10.43 3.23 -1.84
N TRP A 106 -11.49 3.31 -2.63
CA TRP A 106 -12.37 2.18 -2.90
C TRP A 106 -11.74 1.23 -3.92
N ILE A 107 -11.68 -0.04 -3.53
CA ILE A 107 -11.26 -1.13 -4.42
C ILE A 107 -12.35 -2.20 -4.49
N LYS A 108 -12.38 -2.91 -5.60
CA LYS A 108 -13.26 -4.06 -5.80
C LYS A 108 -12.42 -5.28 -6.13
N ILE A 109 -12.56 -6.32 -5.32
CA ILE A 109 -11.90 -7.60 -5.51
C ILE A 109 -13.00 -8.64 -5.67
N GLU A 110 -13.06 -9.25 -6.84
CA GLU A 110 -14.16 -10.13 -7.25
C GLU A 110 -15.55 -9.44 -7.09
N LYS A 111 -16.37 -9.88 -6.14
CA LYS A 111 -17.72 -9.34 -5.85
C LYS A 111 -17.74 -8.40 -4.66
N ASP A 112 -16.68 -8.35 -3.87
CA ASP A 112 -16.59 -7.61 -2.62
C ASP A 112 -15.89 -6.26 -2.83
N GLU A 113 -16.32 -5.26 -2.06
CA GLU A 113 -15.73 -3.92 -2.08
C GLU A 113 -15.11 -3.62 -0.72
N TYR A 114 -13.98 -2.92 -0.75
CA TYR A 114 -13.18 -2.54 0.40
C TYR A 114 -12.82 -1.06 0.32
N PHE A 115 -12.54 -0.45 1.45
CA PHE A 115 -12.03 0.91 1.49
C PHE A 115 -10.65 0.95 2.15
N LEU A 116 -9.68 1.39 1.39
CA LEU A 116 -8.31 1.60 1.84
C LEU A 116 -8.12 3.07 2.15
N SER A 117 -7.46 3.39 3.26
CA SER A 117 -7.19 4.77 3.65
C SER A 117 -6.47 5.53 2.54
N GLU A 118 -7.00 6.68 2.13
CA GLU A 118 -6.37 7.51 1.09
C GLU A 118 -5.00 8.06 1.52
N SER A 119 -4.78 8.22 2.84
CA SER A 119 -3.51 8.71 3.37
C SER A 119 -2.47 7.61 3.62
N SER A 120 -2.89 6.40 3.99
CA SER A 120 -1.96 5.36 4.44
C SER A 120 -2.07 4.03 3.70
N GLY A 121 -3.05 3.84 2.81
CA GLY A 121 -3.34 2.56 2.15
C GLY A 121 -3.91 1.46 3.06
N ARG A 122 -4.04 1.68 4.39
CA ARG A 122 -4.57 0.66 5.31
C ARG A 122 -6.05 0.40 5.09
N MET A 123 -6.44 -0.86 5.06
CA MET A 123 -7.83 -1.28 5.00
C MET A 123 -8.63 -0.74 6.19
N LYS A 124 -9.77 -0.16 5.93
CA LYS A 124 -10.71 0.33 6.94
C LYS A 124 -11.70 -0.76 7.34
N THR A 125 -12.15 -0.67 8.58
CA THR A 125 -13.26 -1.46 9.14
C THR A 125 -14.15 -0.54 9.97
N GLY A 126 -15.39 -0.93 10.19
CA GLY A 126 -16.37 -0.12 10.92
C GLY A 126 -16.91 1.04 10.10
N TRP A 127 -17.42 2.06 10.80
CA TRP A 127 -18.00 3.22 10.16
C TRP A 127 -16.96 4.05 9.40
N THR A 128 -17.27 4.35 8.14
CA THR A 128 -16.42 5.14 7.26
C THR A 128 -17.25 6.23 6.60
N HIS A 129 -16.77 7.48 6.74
CA HIS A 129 -17.36 8.64 6.10
C HIS A 129 -16.55 9.00 4.85
N TRP A 130 -17.21 9.01 3.68
CA TRP A 130 -16.57 9.35 2.42
C TRP A 130 -17.53 10.12 1.50
N LYS A 131 -17.09 11.22 0.93
CA LYS A 131 -17.86 12.11 0.04
C LYS A 131 -19.28 12.45 0.58
N LYS A 132 -19.33 12.84 1.88
CA LYS A 132 -20.58 13.21 2.60
C LYS A 132 -21.57 12.07 2.83
N LYS A 133 -21.17 10.81 2.66
CA LYS A 133 -21.98 9.62 2.89
C LYS A 133 -21.32 8.71 3.92
N TRP A 134 -22.14 7.93 4.63
CA TRP A 134 -21.67 6.96 5.59
C TRP A 134 -21.78 5.55 5.03
N TYR A 135 -20.76 4.77 5.30
CA TYR A 135 -20.61 3.37 4.93
C TYR A 135 -20.21 2.54 6.15
N TYR A 136 -20.45 1.26 6.10
CA TYR A 136 -19.98 0.33 7.12
C TYR A 136 -19.16 -0.79 6.49
N LEU A 137 -17.89 -0.91 6.92
CA LEU A 137 -17.01 -1.99 6.54
C LEU A 137 -17.03 -3.03 7.65
N GLU A 138 -17.28 -4.27 7.30
CA GLU A 138 -17.28 -5.41 8.24
C GLU A 138 -15.90 -5.59 8.88
N SER A 139 -15.77 -6.46 9.89
CA SER A 139 -14.49 -6.75 10.54
C SER A 139 -13.43 -7.33 9.57
N ASN A 140 -13.88 -7.97 8.49
CA ASN A 140 -13.03 -8.45 7.40
C ASN A 140 -12.81 -7.42 6.28
N GLY A 141 -13.24 -6.17 6.48
CA GLY A 141 -13.09 -5.05 5.54
C GLY A 141 -14.16 -4.97 4.44
N LYS A 142 -15.02 -5.96 4.28
CA LYS A 142 -16.05 -5.95 3.22
C LYS A 142 -17.12 -4.90 3.46
N LEU A 143 -17.52 -4.20 2.41
CA LEU A 143 -18.60 -3.22 2.46
C LEU A 143 -19.96 -3.90 2.71
N ALA A 144 -20.68 -3.45 3.74
CA ALA A 144 -22.07 -3.82 3.95
C ALA A 144 -22.95 -3.20 2.86
N LYS A 145 -23.60 -4.04 2.01
CA LYS A 145 -24.47 -3.60 0.92
C LYS A 145 -25.78 -4.36 0.92
N ASN A 146 -26.88 -3.66 0.60
CA ASN A 146 -28.22 -4.22 0.49
C ASN A 146 -28.55 -5.10 1.69
N THR A 147 -28.34 -4.57 2.89
CA THR A 147 -28.41 -5.31 4.15
C THR A 147 -28.70 -4.40 5.32
N GLU A 148 -29.03 -5.00 6.45
CA GLU A 148 -29.17 -4.33 7.74
C GLU A 148 -28.05 -4.77 8.69
N ARG A 149 -27.67 -3.90 9.61
CA ARG A 149 -26.74 -4.21 10.72
C ARG A 149 -27.28 -3.66 12.03
N TYR A 150 -27.31 -4.51 13.04
CA TYR A 150 -27.63 -4.10 14.40
C TYR A 150 -26.31 -3.70 15.11
N LEU A 151 -26.12 -2.41 15.35
CA LEU A 151 -24.90 -1.86 15.90
C LEU A 151 -25.26 -0.90 17.04
N MET A 152 -24.59 -1.01 18.18
CA MET A 152 -24.75 -0.11 19.33
C MET A 152 -26.23 0.06 19.76
N GLY A 153 -27.04 -0.99 19.68
CA GLY A 153 -28.46 -0.93 20.08
C GLY A 153 -29.44 -0.41 19.01
N HIS A 154 -28.96 -0.13 17.80
CA HIS A 154 -29.76 0.38 16.68
C HIS A 154 -29.59 -0.46 15.42
N THR A 155 -30.66 -0.50 14.61
CA THR A 155 -30.60 -1.10 13.27
C THR A 155 -30.25 -0.03 12.24
N PHE A 156 -29.31 -0.34 11.38
CA PHE A 156 -28.85 0.52 10.29
C PHE A 156 -29.09 -0.18 8.96
N HIS A 157 -29.68 0.55 8.00
CA HIS A 157 -29.99 0.04 6.67
C HIS A 157 -28.96 0.55 5.66
N PHE A 158 -28.43 -0.36 4.84
CA PHE A 158 -27.47 -0.03 3.78
C PHE A 158 -28.06 -0.38 2.42
N ASN A 159 -28.06 0.59 1.52
CA ASN A 159 -28.59 0.43 0.17
C ASN A 159 -27.66 -0.46 -0.71
N LYS A 160 -28.03 -0.60 -1.99
CA LYS A 160 -27.28 -1.41 -2.97
C LYS A 160 -25.86 -0.92 -3.21
N THR A 161 -25.59 0.37 -2.97
CA THR A 161 -24.25 0.99 -3.09
C THR A 161 -23.51 1.02 -1.76
N GLY A 162 -24.08 0.46 -0.68
CA GLY A 162 -23.49 0.41 0.64
C GLY A 162 -23.61 1.70 1.45
N GLU A 163 -24.35 2.69 0.94
CA GLU A 163 -24.61 3.92 1.68
C GLU A 163 -25.63 3.67 2.80
N TRP A 164 -25.33 4.16 4.00
CA TRP A 164 -26.33 4.18 5.05
C TRP A 164 -27.49 5.09 4.66
N VAL A 165 -28.71 4.56 4.71
CA VAL A 165 -29.97 5.30 4.52
C VAL A 165 -30.63 5.50 5.87
N LYS A 166 -30.99 6.74 6.15
CA LYS A 166 -31.75 7.08 7.36
C LYS A 166 -33.22 6.87 7.07
N ASP A 167 -33.89 6.16 7.95
CA ASP A 167 -35.37 6.00 7.93
C ASP A 167 -36.07 7.35 8.10
#